data_cefa8f54727e729b64c2a5818641971f
#
_entry.id   cefa8f54727e729b64c2a5818641971f
#
_cell.length_a   1.000
_cell.length_b   1.000
_cell.length_c   1.000
_cell.angle_alpha   90.00
_cell.angle_beta   90.00
_cell.angle_gamma   90.00
#
_symmetry.space_group_name_H-M   'P 1'
#
loop_
_entity.id
_entity.type
_entity.pdbx_description
1 polymer ?
#
loop_
_entity_poly.entity_id
_entity_poly.type
_entity_poly.pdbx_seq_one_letter_code
_entity_poly.pdbx_strand_id
1 'polypeptide(L)'
;MDVKVVKEEGYEEALLGLGLSFYKESEDLDLWWDDKKLDKMRKVAKKLSQKGPSHSKFIRLCNLTILIKAPRFFWSEFDTYKIGTTGLSASTMHTLLKEPLTQQHFEYPLLGTYLDYLNRLIKEGNFKIESMKNALPEGYLQTRLILMNYQTLRTIIAQRQNHRLPQWRMFIK
;
A
#
# COMPACT_ATOMS: atom_id res chain seq x y z
N MET A 1 -3.51 8.75 -10.44
CA MET A 1 -3.13 7.96 -9.24
C MET A 1 -2.82 8.90 -8.08
N ASP A 2 -3.22 8.53 -6.85
CA ASP A 2 -2.99 9.31 -5.64
C ASP A 2 -2.57 8.37 -4.49
N VAL A 3 -1.61 8.81 -3.64
CA VAL A 3 -1.07 8.02 -2.52
C VAL A 3 -0.96 8.91 -1.30
N LYS A 4 -1.55 8.46 -0.19
CA LYS A 4 -1.53 9.18 1.09
C LYS A 4 -1.11 8.26 2.21
N VAL A 5 -0.05 8.61 2.93
CA VAL A 5 0.31 7.95 4.19
C VAL A 5 -0.74 8.30 5.24
N VAL A 6 -1.34 7.28 5.84
CA VAL A 6 -2.34 7.41 6.90
C VAL A 6 -1.69 7.26 8.27
N LYS A 7 -0.80 6.27 8.42
CA LYS A 7 -0.13 5.98 9.68
C LYS A 7 1.19 5.25 9.46
N GLU A 8 2.16 5.57 10.27
CA GLU A 8 3.40 4.81 10.48
C GLU A 8 3.52 4.47 11.96
N GLU A 9 3.94 3.25 12.28
CA GLU A 9 4.04 2.76 13.66
C GLU A 9 5.05 1.62 13.81
N GLY A 10 5.37 1.27 15.06
CA GLY A 10 6.24 0.13 15.38
C GLY A 10 7.74 0.45 15.39
N TYR A 11 8.12 1.72 15.34
CA TYR A 11 9.54 2.12 15.35
C TYR A 11 10.23 1.84 16.67
N GLU A 12 9.59 2.17 17.80
CA GLU A 12 10.15 1.96 19.13
C GLU A 12 10.22 0.47 19.46
N GLU A 13 9.17 -0.26 19.15
CA GLU A 13 9.10 -1.71 19.29
C GLU A 13 10.17 -2.42 18.43
N ALA A 14 10.43 -1.91 17.23
CA ALA A 14 11.49 -2.41 16.37
C ALA A 14 12.89 -2.17 16.96
N LEU A 15 13.10 -1.02 17.60
CA LEU A 15 14.36 -0.68 18.27
C LEU A 15 14.53 -1.48 19.56
N LEU A 16 13.47 -1.65 20.35
CA LEU A 16 13.46 -2.55 21.52
C LEU A 16 13.81 -3.97 21.10
N GLY A 17 13.13 -4.51 20.09
CA GLY A 17 13.39 -5.84 19.56
C GLY A 17 14.83 -6.02 19.06
N LEU A 18 15.41 -4.98 18.45
CA LEU A 18 16.82 -4.98 18.07
C LEU A 18 17.74 -4.99 19.31
N GLY A 19 17.36 -4.25 20.35
CA GLY A 19 18.08 -4.15 21.61
C GLY A 19 18.10 -5.46 22.39
N LEU A 20 17.06 -6.29 22.29
CA LEU A 20 16.97 -7.58 23.00
C LEU A 20 18.16 -8.51 22.72
N SER A 21 18.87 -8.35 21.61
CA SER A 21 20.12 -9.09 21.35
C SER A 21 21.23 -8.84 22.38
N PHE A 22 21.09 -7.78 23.20
CA PHE A 22 22.04 -7.39 24.26
C PHE A 22 21.44 -7.47 25.66
N TYR A 23 20.18 -7.90 25.75
CA TYR A 23 19.47 -8.06 27.01
C TYR A 23 19.87 -9.35 27.71
N LYS A 24 19.98 -9.32 29.04
CA LYS A 24 20.22 -10.50 29.88
C LYS A 24 18.97 -10.81 30.68
N GLU A 25 18.51 -12.05 30.68
CA GLU A 25 17.32 -12.51 31.38
C GLU A 25 17.34 -12.27 32.92
N SER A 26 18.53 -12.00 33.48
CA SER A 26 18.70 -11.63 34.89
C SER A 26 18.43 -10.16 35.19
N GLU A 27 18.21 -9.33 34.17
CA GLU A 27 17.93 -7.90 34.31
C GLU A 27 16.41 -7.65 34.25
N ASP A 28 15.95 -6.58 34.91
CA ASP A 28 14.58 -6.10 34.75
C ASP A 28 14.47 -5.36 33.41
N LEU A 29 13.55 -5.78 32.55
CA LEU A 29 13.39 -5.22 31.20
C LEU A 29 12.96 -3.75 31.25
N ASP A 30 12.09 -3.37 32.14
CA ASP A 30 11.60 -1.99 32.27
C ASP A 30 12.69 -1.03 32.73
N LEU A 31 13.61 -1.50 33.59
CA LEU A 31 14.79 -0.75 34.00
C LEU A 31 15.93 -0.81 33.00
N TRP A 32 16.00 -1.90 32.22
CA TRP A 32 17.04 -2.09 31.22
C TRP A 32 16.85 -1.19 30.00
N TRP A 33 15.59 -0.91 29.58
CA TRP A 33 15.27 -0.09 28.40
C TRP A 33 15.11 1.38 28.79
N ASP A 34 16.10 2.19 28.45
CA ASP A 34 16.17 3.63 28.73
C ASP A 34 16.46 4.44 27.45
N ASP A 35 16.35 5.77 27.54
CA ASP A 35 16.58 6.69 26.42
C ASP A 35 17.99 6.56 25.83
N LYS A 36 19.01 6.24 26.64
CA LYS A 36 20.38 6.04 26.15
C LYS A 36 20.48 4.80 25.29
N LYS A 37 19.82 3.73 25.67
CA LYS A 37 19.74 2.48 24.88
C LYS A 37 18.94 2.71 23.62
N LEU A 38 17.80 3.41 23.69
CA LEU A 38 17.01 3.80 22.54
C LEU A 38 17.84 4.56 21.52
N ASP A 39 18.59 5.59 21.92
CA ASP A 39 19.45 6.37 21.01
C ASP A 39 20.60 5.53 20.44
N LYS A 40 21.18 4.64 21.23
CA LYS A 40 22.18 3.70 20.74
C LYS A 40 21.58 2.78 19.67
N MET A 41 20.37 2.26 19.90
CA MET A 41 19.70 1.36 18.94
C MET A 41 19.27 2.10 17.67
N ARG A 42 18.88 3.36 17.73
CA ARG A 42 18.65 4.19 16.52
C ARG A 42 19.91 4.26 15.62
N LYS A 43 21.09 4.44 16.20
CA LYS A 43 22.36 4.45 15.45
C LYS A 43 22.68 3.07 14.86
N VAL A 44 22.43 2.00 15.60
CA VAL A 44 22.61 0.63 15.13
C VAL A 44 21.63 0.31 14.01
N ALA A 45 20.34 0.61 14.19
CA ALA A 45 19.30 0.40 13.19
C ALA A 45 19.61 1.11 11.87
N LYS A 46 20.08 2.37 11.92
CA LYS A 46 20.50 3.10 10.72
C LYS A 46 21.60 2.39 9.93
N LYS A 47 22.56 1.78 10.60
CA LYS A 47 23.63 0.98 9.95
C LYS A 47 23.10 -0.34 9.40
N LEU A 48 22.23 -1.03 10.14
CA LEU A 48 21.72 -2.34 9.77
C LEU A 48 20.65 -2.24 8.67
N SER A 49 19.86 -1.17 8.61
CA SER A 49 18.87 -0.96 7.56
C SER A 49 19.47 -0.87 6.14
N GLN A 50 20.75 -0.47 6.06
CA GLN A 50 21.50 -0.41 4.80
C GLN A 50 22.07 -1.76 4.36
N LYS A 51 22.06 -2.77 5.25
CA LYS A 51 22.52 -4.11 4.97
C LYS A 51 21.38 -4.98 4.40
N GLY A 52 21.72 -6.20 3.99
CA GLY A 52 20.74 -7.14 3.45
C GLY A 52 19.63 -7.54 4.44
N PRO A 53 18.59 -8.25 3.95
CA PRO A 53 17.39 -8.58 4.74
C PRO A 53 17.65 -9.34 6.04
N SER A 54 18.74 -10.14 6.10
CA SER A 54 19.16 -10.88 7.30
C SER A 54 19.54 -9.97 8.46
N HIS A 55 20.10 -8.79 8.18
CA HIS A 55 20.54 -7.82 9.19
C HIS A 55 19.47 -6.79 9.52
N SER A 56 18.47 -6.60 8.67
CA SER A 56 17.41 -5.60 8.83
C SER A 56 16.06 -6.22 9.22
N LYS A 57 16.05 -7.39 9.86
CA LYS A 57 14.80 -8.09 10.24
C LYS A 57 13.88 -7.23 11.12
N PHE A 58 14.43 -6.35 11.95
CA PHE A 58 13.68 -5.47 12.83
C PHE A 58 12.71 -4.53 12.10
N ILE A 59 12.98 -4.14 10.82
CA ILE A 59 12.06 -3.30 10.05
C ILE A 59 10.73 -4.00 9.70
N ARG A 60 10.59 -5.30 9.97
CA ARG A 60 9.31 -6.02 9.84
C ARG A 60 8.32 -5.64 10.93
N LEU A 61 8.78 -5.06 12.04
CA LEU A 61 7.93 -4.51 13.10
C LEU A 61 7.44 -3.10 12.77
N CYS A 62 8.14 -2.37 11.89
CA CYS A 62 7.68 -1.08 11.42
C CYS A 62 6.58 -1.27 10.36
N ASN A 63 5.41 -0.70 10.61
CA ASN A 63 4.24 -0.81 9.75
C ASN A 63 3.88 0.53 9.10
N LEU A 64 3.34 0.45 7.90
CA LEU A 64 2.87 1.57 7.10
C LEU A 64 1.43 1.29 6.66
N THR A 65 0.52 2.20 7.00
CA THR A 65 -0.85 2.20 6.49
C THR A 65 -0.99 3.34 5.47
N ILE A 66 -1.38 3.01 4.25
CA ILE A 66 -1.51 3.96 3.13
C ILE A 66 -2.86 3.84 2.46
N LEU A 67 -3.41 4.98 2.05
CA LEU A 67 -4.59 5.06 1.20
C LEU A 67 -4.13 5.33 -0.22
N ILE A 68 -4.51 4.47 -1.16
CA ILE A 68 -4.09 4.56 -2.56
C ILE A 68 -5.33 4.59 -3.44
N LYS A 69 -5.43 5.60 -4.32
CA LYS A 69 -6.39 5.64 -5.44
C LYS A 69 -5.62 5.38 -6.72
N ALA A 70 -5.84 4.22 -7.33
CA ALA A 70 -5.08 3.76 -8.49
C ALA A 70 -5.96 2.99 -9.49
N PRO A 71 -5.54 2.89 -10.77
CA PRO A 71 -6.27 2.15 -11.79
C PRO A 71 -6.22 0.63 -11.53
N ARG A 72 -7.22 -0.10 -12.05
CA ARG A 72 -7.35 -1.54 -11.87
C ARG A 72 -6.13 -2.30 -12.39
N PHE A 73 -5.51 -1.88 -13.50
CA PHE A 73 -4.29 -2.50 -14.01
C PHE A 73 -3.10 -2.40 -13.03
N PHE A 74 -3.01 -1.33 -12.23
CA PHE A 74 -2.01 -1.22 -11.16
C PHE A 74 -2.30 -2.22 -10.05
N TRP A 75 -3.57 -2.36 -9.66
CA TRP A 75 -3.98 -3.29 -8.60
C TRP A 75 -3.71 -4.74 -8.97
N SER A 76 -3.91 -5.14 -10.24
CA SER A 76 -3.59 -6.48 -10.72
C SER A 76 -2.12 -6.86 -10.49
N GLU A 77 -1.21 -5.89 -10.67
CA GLU A 77 0.21 -6.11 -10.37
C GLU A 77 0.52 -5.99 -8.87
N PHE A 78 -0.12 -5.04 -8.16
CA PHE A 78 0.07 -4.86 -6.72
C PHE A 78 -0.34 -6.10 -5.92
N ASP A 79 -1.39 -6.80 -6.35
CA ASP A 79 -1.89 -8.02 -5.72
C ASP A 79 -0.88 -9.19 -5.76
N THR A 80 0.20 -9.09 -6.50
CA THR A 80 1.33 -10.04 -6.42
C THR A 80 2.07 -9.97 -5.07
N TYR A 81 1.91 -8.87 -4.31
CA TYR A 81 2.49 -8.66 -2.97
C TYR A 81 1.58 -9.05 -1.81
N LYS A 82 0.50 -9.80 -2.04
CA LYS A 82 -0.53 -10.14 -1.04
C LYS A 82 -0.01 -10.86 0.21
N ILE A 83 1.13 -11.54 0.15
CA ILE A 83 1.72 -12.19 1.34
C ILE A 83 2.23 -11.16 2.36
N GLY A 84 2.70 -10.00 1.90
CA GLY A 84 3.25 -8.96 2.76
C GLY A 84 2.34 -7.74 2.94
N THR A 85 1.11 -7.79 2.41
CA THR A 85 0.15 -6.67 2.47
C THR A 85 -1.23 -7.15 2.88
N THR A 86 -1.95 -6.30 3.61
CA THR A 86 -3.39 -6.46 3.86
C THR A 86 -4.11 -5.27 3.25
N GLY A 87 -5.14 -5.52 2.44
CA GLY A 87 -5.86 -4.46 1.73
C GLY A 87 -7.37 -4.53 1.91
N LEU A 88 -7.98 -3.35 2.13
CA LEU A 88 -9.43 -3.14 2.09
C LEU A 88 -9.74 -2.19 0.95
N SER A 89 -10.63 -2.58 0.04
CA SER A 89 -10.95 -1.80 -1.15
C SER A 89 -12.36 -1.21 -1.11
N ALA A 90 -12.51 -0.02 -1.70
CA ALA A 90 -13.82 0.51 -2.04
C ALA A 90 -14.56 -0.48 -2.94
N SER A 91 -15.82 -0.76 -2.59
CA SER A 91 -16.61 -1.78 -3.27
C SER A 91 -17.26 -1.23 -4.53
N THR A 92 -16.82 -1.69 -5.69
CA THR A 92 -17.51 -1.44 -6.96
C THR A 92 -18.87 -2.14 -7.03
N MET A 93 -19.09 -3.22 -6.27
CA MET A 93 -20.41 -3.89 -6.21
C MET A 93 -21.51 -2.99 -5.64
N HIS A 94 -21.15 -2.12 -4.69
CA HIS A 94 -22.11 -1.27 -3.99
C HIS A 94 -22.19 0.16 -4.56
N THR A 95 -21.20 0.61 -5.32
CA THR A 95 -21.10 2.02 -5.70
C THR A 95 -21.18 2.28 -7.20
N LEU A 96 -20.76 1.33 -8.05
CA LEU A 96 -20.56 1.54 -9.47
C LEU A 96 -21.82 1.99 -10.24
N LEU A 97 -23.00 1.54 -9.82
CA LEU A 97 -24.26 1.88 -10.49
C LEU A 97 -25.07 3.02 -9.81
N LYS A 98 -24.51 3.65 -8.77
CA LYS A 98 -25.24 4.66 -7.98
C LYS A 98 -25.27 6.04 -8.62
N GLU A 99 -24.25 6.37 -9.41
CA GLU A 99 -24.09 7.67 -10.02
C GLU A 99 -23.43 7.58 -11.40
N PRO A 100 -23.64 8.54 -12.29
CA PRO A 100 -22.97 8.58 -13.58
C PRO A 100 -21.44 8.66 -13.42
N LEU A 101 -20.74 7.96 -14.30
CA LEU A 101 -19.29 8.05 -14.39
C LEU A 101 -18.87 9.35 -15.07
N THR A 102 -17.74 9.91 -14.63
CA THR A 102 -17.09 11.07 -15.21
C THR A 102 -15.65 10.73 -15.57
N GLN A 103 -14.96 11.59 -16.32
CA GLN A 103 -13.54 11.41 -16.65
C GLN A 103 -12.64 11.26 -15.42
N GLN A 104 -13.04 11.84 -14.28
CA GLN A 104 -12.29 11.75 -13.01
C GLN A 104 -12.27 10.37 -12.37
N HIS A 105 -13.12 9.46 -12.87
CA HIS A 105 -13.12 8.05 -12.43
C HIS A 105 -12.06 7.20 -13.14
N PHE A 106 -11.29 7.78 -14.06
CA PHE A 106 -10.33 7.04 -14.87
C PHE A 106 -8.94 7.68 -14.81
N GLU A 107 -7.91 6.85 -14.86
CA GLU A 107 -6.50 7.29 -14.86
C GLU A 107 -6.14 8.10 -16.12
N TYR A 108 -6.70 7.70 -17.25
CA TYR A 108 -6.58 8.38 -18.53
C TYR A 108 -7.97 8.67 -19.09
N PRO A 109 -8.17 9.80 -19.78
CA PRO A 109 -9.47 10.17 -20.35
C PRO A 109 -9.98 9.09 -21.32
N LEU A 110 -11.28 8.78 -21.21
CA LEU A 110 -11.99 7.94 -22.16
C LEU A 110 -12.50 8.76 -23.34
N LEU A 111 -12.72 8.11 -24.48
CA LEU A 111 -13.53 8.68 -25.55
C LEU A 111 -14.93 9.03 -25.02
N GLY A 112 -15.44 10.22 -25.34
CA GLY A 112 -16.74 10.68 -24.88
C GLY A 112 -17.86 9.68 -25.20
N THR A 113 -17.89 9.16 -26.42
CA THR A 113 -18.87 8.15 -26.85
C THR A 113 -18.85 6.87 -25.99
N TYR A 114 -17.67 6.47 -25.50
CA TYR A 114 -17.57 5.31 -24.64
C TYR A 114 -18.04 5.60 -23.21
N LEU A 115 -17.72 6.77 -22.69
CA LEU A 115 -18.23 7.23 -21.40
C LEU A 115 -19.76 7.37 -21.42
N ASP A 116 -20.32 7.91 -22.51
CA ASP A 116 -21.77 8.01 -22.72
C ASP A 116 -22.43 6.63 -22.80
N TYR A 117 -21.77 5.68 -23.45
CA TYR A 117 -22.22 4.27 -23.47
C TYR A 117 -22.29 3.68 -22.06
N LEU A 118 -21.23 3.81 -21.25
CA LEU A 118 -21.22 3.33 -19.86
C LEU A 118 -22.32 3.99 -19.03
N ASN A 119 -22.52 5.30 -19.18
CA ASN A 119 -23.55 6.04 -18.44
C ASN A 119 -24.98 5.67 -18.89
N ARG A 120 -25.16 5.32 -20.16
CA ARG A 120 -26.44 4.79 -20.66
C ARG A 120 -26.77 3.47 -19.98
N LEU A 121 -25.80 2.55 -19.86
CA LEU A 121 -26.00 1.28 -19.15
C LEU A 121 -26.41 1.48 -17.69
N ILE A 122 -25.80 2.47 -17.01
CA ILE A 122 -26.16 2.83 -15.63
C ILE A 122 -27.61 3.34 -15.57
N LYS A 123 -27.98 4.24 -16.49
CA LYS A 123 -29.29 4.90 -16.51
C LYS A 123 -30.44 3.94 -16.84
N GLU A 124 -30.23 3.01 -17.74
CA GLU A 124 -31.27 2.05 -18.19
C GLU A 124 -31.67 1.08 -17.08
N GLY A 125 -30.84 0.89 -16.03
CA GLY A 125 -31.17 0.13 -14.83
C GLY A 125 -31.37 -1.40 -15.02
N ASN A 126 -31.40 -1.87 -16.26
CA ASN A 126 -31.60 -3.26 -16.62
C ASN A 126 -30.30 -4.07 -16.72
N PHE A 127 -29.18 -3.41 -16.45
CA PHE A 127 -27.85 -4.00 -16.60
C PHE A 127 -27.41 -4.64 -15.29
N LYS A 128 -27.07 -5.93 -15.34
CA LYS A 128 -26.51 -6.61 -14.19
C LYS A 128 -25.12 -6.03 -13.86
N ILE A 129 -24.79 -5.95 -12.58
CA ILE A 129 -23.52 -5.41 -12.10
C ILE A 129 -22.30 -6.12 -12.73
N GLU A 130 -22.41 -7.42 -12.99
CA GLU A 130 -21.37 -8.22 -13.62
C GLU A 130 -21.11 -7.76 -15.05
N SER A 131 -22.14 -7.46 -15.81
CA SER A 131 -22.02 -6.96 -17.17
C SER A 131 -21.37 -5.56 -17.20
N MET A 132 -21.76 -4.69 -16.25
CA MET A 132 -21.12 -3.38 -16.10
C MET A 132 -19.63 -3.51 -15.72
N LYS A 133 -19.29 -4.44 -14.82
CA LYS A 133 -17.88 -4.70 -14.46
C LYS A 133 -17.08 -5.25 -15.65
N ASN A 134 -17.71 -6.03 -16.52
CA ASN A 134 -17.09 -6.51 -17.75
C ASN A 134 -16.82 -5.38 -18.76
N ALA A 135 -17.72 -4.39 -18.86
CA ALA A 135 -17.56 -3.21 -19.72
C ALA A 135 -16.60 -2.16 -19.13
N LEU A 136 -16.29 -2.23 -17.83
CA LEU A 136 -15.48 -1.23 -17.16
C LEU A 136 -13.99 -1.35 -17.56
N PRO A 137 -13.37 -0.29 -18.11
CA PRO A 137 -11.96 -0.36 -18.53
C PRO A 137 -11.00 -0.51 -17.34
N GLU A 138 -9.85 -1.11 -17.58
CA GLU A 138 -8.79 -1.31 -16.57
C GLU A 138 -8.21 0.00 -16.01
N GLY A 139 -8.42 1.12 -16.71
CA GLY A 139 -8.07 2.45 -16.22
C GLY A 139 -9.00 3.01 -15.13
N TYR A 140 -10.09 2.32 -14.78
CA TYR A 140 -10.99 2.73 -13.70
C TYR A 140 -10.27 2.80 -12.37
N LEU A 141 -10.39 3.93 -11.66
CA LEU A 141 -9.72 4.18 -10.40
C LEU A 141 -10.46 3.51 -9.24
N GLN A 142 -9.75 2.74 -8.46
CA GLN A 142 -10.24 2.12 -7.23
C GLN A 142 -9.39 2.56 -6.05
N THR A 143 -10.04 2.96 -4.95
CA THR A 143 -9.34 3.30 -3.70
C THR A 143 -9.21 2.07 -2.83
N ARG A 144 -8.00 1.85 -2.29
CA ARG A 144 -7.73 0.80 -1.29
C ARG A 144 -6.92 1.38 -0.13
N LEU A 145 -7.27 0.94 1.09
CA LEU A 145 -6.44 1.11 2.26
C LEU A 145 -5.52 -0.11 2.38
N ILE A 146 -4.23 0.12 2.42
CA ILE A 146 -3.22 -0.95 2.44
C ILE A 146 -2.38 -0.83 3.71
N LEU A 147 -2.25 -1.93 4.43
CA LEU A 147 -1.26 -2.11 5.50
C LEU A 147 -0.13 -2.99 4.98
N MET A 148 1.11 -2.58 5.22
CA MET A 148 2.32 -3.36 4.95
C MET A 148 3.41 -3.01 5.94
N ASN A 149 4.41 -3.89 6.10
CA ASN A 149 5.62 -3.54 6.84
C ASN A 149 6.71 -2.97 5.92
N TYR A 150 7.71 -2.33 6.53
CA TYR A 150 8.82 -1.69 5.78
C TYR A 150 9.69 -2.69 5.00
N GLN A 151 9.75 -3.96 5.41
CA GLN A 151 10.45 -4.97 4.62
C GLN A 151 9.73 -5.24 3.29
N THR A 152 8.40 -5.30 3.32
CA THR A 152 7.56 -5.45 2.11
C THR A 152 7.69 -4.22 1.22
N LEU A 153 7.57 -3.01 1.80
CA LEU A 153 7.77 -1.75 1.06
C LEU A 153 9.14 -1.71 0.37
N ARG A 154 10.21 -2.05 1.09
CA ARG A 154 11.57 -2.13 0.54
C ARG A 154 11.66 -3.11 -0.63
N THR A 155 11.01 -4.26 -0.54
CA THR A 155 10.96 -5.25 -1.62
C THR A 155 10.25 -4.69 -2.85
N ILE A 156 9.10 -4.04 -2.65
CA ILE A 156 8.35 -3.38 -3.72
C ILE A 156 9.21 -2.33 -4.42
N ILE A 157 9.85 -1.44 -3.65
CA ILE A 157 10.73 -0.39 -4.19
C ILE A 157 11.84 -1.02 -5.06
N ALA A 158 12.55 -2.01 -4.53
CA ALA A 158 13.66 -2.66 -5.23
C ALA A 158 13.22 -3.30 -6.56
N GLN A 159 12.02 -3.89 -6.60
CA GLN A 159 11.51 -4.58 -7.79
C GLN A 159 10.84 -3.63 -8.80
N ARG A 160 10.27 -2.52 -8.35
CA ARG A 160 9.39 -1.67 -9.15
C ARG A 160 9.96 -0.28 -9.48
N GLN A 161 11.08 0.13 -8.93
CA GLN A 161 11.69 1.45 -9.19
C GLN A 161 11.93 1.75 -10.68
N ASN A 162 12.21 0.73 -11.49
CA ASN A 162 12.45 0.83 -12.93
C ASN A 162 11.30 0.23 -13.76
N HIS A 163 10.11 0.11 -13.17
CA HIS A 163 8.99 -0.51 -13.85
C HIS A 163 8.46 0.35 -15.01
N ARG A 164 7.93 -0.31 -16.07
CA ARG A 164 7.39 0.37 -17.28
C ARG A 164 6.17 1.23 -16.97
N LEU A 165 5.26 0.76 -16.10
CA LEU A 165 4.09 1.53 -15.69
C LEU A 165 4.51 2.72 -14.82
N PRO A 166 4.17 3.96 -15.23
CA PRO A 166 4.53 5.16 -14.47
C PRO A 166 3.92 5.20 -13.07
N GLN A 167 2.81 4.50 -12.84
CA GLN A 167 2.13 4.40 -11.56
C GLN A 167 3.05 3.83 -10.46
N TRP A 168 3.94 2.90 -10.79
CA TRP A 168 4.92 2.39 -9.83
C TRP A 168 5.92 3.46 -9.40
N ARG A 169 6.37 4.30 -10.34
CA ARG A 169 7.25 5.42 -10.02
C ARG A 169 6.54 6.51 -9.19
N MET A 170 5.22 6.69 -9.40
CA MET A 170 4.41 7.59 -8.57
C MET A 170 4.22 7.03 -7.15
N PHE A 171 4.04 5.72 -7.02
CA PHE A 171 3.92 5.03 -5.73
C PHE A 171 5.20 5.12 -4.90
N ILE A 172 6.37 5.09 -5.52
CA ILE A 172 7.68 5.04 -4.85
C ILE A 172 8.19 6.44 -4.45
N LYS A 173 7.70 7.51 -5.06
CA LYS A 173 8.05 8.90 -4.70
C LYS A 173 7.44 9.35 -3.39
#